data_efebe598d9ae0446aece2323a2224140
#
_entry.id   efebe598d9ae0446aece2323a2224140
#
_cell.length_a   1.000
_cell.length_b   1.000
_cell.length_c   1.000
_cell.angle_alpha   90.00
_cell.angle_beta   90.00
_cell.angle_gamma   90.00
#
_symmetry.space_group_name_H-M   'P 1'
#
loop_
_entity.id
_entity.type
_entity.pdbx_description
1 polymer ?
#
loop_
_entity_poly.entity_id
_entity_poly.type
_entity_poly.pdbx_seq_one_letter_code
_entity_poly.pdbx_strand_id
1 'polypeptide(L)'
;MKMLAGATWLPQALLALACWGLWGLLTKLAAGRVPWPSMLLAFGACSVLLGLISVRGEWGRADAHHLVALAAGFAGALGFLFFYRAIAAGPASTVIPITSLYVVVAAGLAVAFLAEPVSLRKLLGIGLAMAAVCLLAE
;
A
#
# COMPACT_ATOMS: atom_id res chain seq x y z
N MET A 1 -22.48 12.02 5.80
CA MET A 1 -22.74 11.70 4.38
C MET A 1 -22.45 12.85 3.42
N LYS A 2 -22.55 14.14 3.80
CA LYS A 2 -22.24 15.29 2.90
C LYS A 2 -20.76 15.48 2.54
N MET A 3 -19.80 14.91 3.28
CA MET A 3 -18.36 15.05 2.99
C MET A 3 -17.85 14.20 1.79
N LEU A 4 -18.60 13.21 1.32
CA LEU A 4 -18.18 12.34 0.24
C LEU A 4 -18.72 12.75 -1.13
N ALA A 5 -19.73 13.62 -1.17
CA ALA A 5 -20.44 14.01 -2.40
C ALA A 5 -19.63 14.90 -3.38
N GLY A 6 -18.41 15.33 -3.01
CA GLY A 6 -17.50 16.08 -3.87
C GLY A 6 -16.10 15.48 -3.96
N ALA A 7 -15.89 14.27 -3.47
CA ALA A 7 -14.58 13.66 -3.39
C ALA A 7 -14.21 12.97 -4.72
N THR A 8 -13.56 13.70 -5.62
CA THR A 8 -13.08 13.17 -6.92
C THR A 8 -12.04 12.05 -6.78
N TRP A 9 -11.41 11.94 -5.62
CA TRP A 9 -10.44 10.89 -5.28
C TRP A 9 -11.09 9.54 -4.87
N LEU A 10 -12.37 9.55 -4.46
CA LEU A 10 -13.04 8.37 -3.90
C LEU A 10 -13.17 7.21 -4.91
N PRO A 11 -13.58 7.43 -6.18
CA PRO A 11 -13.63 6.34 -7.16
C PRO A 11 -12.26 5.70 -7.38
N GLN A 12 -11.19 6.49 -7.45
CA GLN A 12 -9.81 6.00 -7.61
C GLN A 12 -9.39 5.16 -6.39
N ALA A 13 -9.73 5.60 -5.18
CA ALA A 13 -9.44 4.85 -3.96
C ALA A 13 -10.17 3.51 -3.91
N LEU A 14 -11.44 3.46 -4.34
CA LEU A 14 -12.20 2.22 -4.40
C LEU A 14 -11.67 1.25 -5.46
N LEU A 15 -11.26 1.76 -6.62
CA LEU A 15 -10.59 0.96 -7.66
C LEU A 15 -9.26 0.39 -7.14
N ALA A 16 -8.43 1.20 -6.47
CA ALA A 16 -7.20 0.75 -5.87
C ALA A 16 -7.46 -0.36 -4.84
N LEU A 17 -8.47 -0.19 -3.98
CA LEU A 17 -8.88 -1.20 -3.00
C LEU A 17 -9.24 -2.53 -3.68
N ALA A 18 -10.05 -2.48 -4.73
CA ALA A 18 -10.45 -3.67 -5.48
C ALA A 18 -9.25 -4.37 -6.14
N CYS A 19 -8.36 -3.59 -6.77
CA CYS A 19 -7.13 -4.10 -7.39
C CYS A 19 -6.21 -4.76 -6.35
N TRP A 20 -6.03 -4.14 -5.18
CA TRP A 20 -5.19 -4.70 -4.11
C TRP A 20 -5.80 -5.95 -3.47
N GLY A 21 -7.11 -5.99 -3.33
CA GLY A 21 -7.80 -7.20 -2.87
C GLY A 21 -7.57 -8.38 -3.82
N LEU A 22 -7.76 -8.16 -5.13
CA LEU A 22 -7.48 -9.16 -6.16
C LEU A 22 -6.01 -9.54 -6.20
N TRP A 23 -5.10 -8.54 -6.14
CA TRP A 23 -3.66 -8.78 -6.08
C TRP A 23 -3.26 -9.66 -4.89
N GLY A 24 -3.82 -9.43 -3.71
CA GLY A 24 -3.56 -10.25 -2.52
C GLY A 24 -3.94 -11.72 -2.72
N LEU A 25 -5.12 -11.98 -3.31
CA LEU A 25 -5.57 -13.34 -3.66
C LEU A 25 -4.62 -13.99 -4.68
N LEU A 26 -4.35 -13.31 -5.80
CA LEU A 26 -3.49 -13.84 -6.87
C LEU A 26 -2.06 -14.10 -6.35
N THR A 27 -1.53 -13.22 -5.51
CA THR A 27 -0.23 -13.39 -4.86
C THR A 27 -0.21 -14.68 -4.02
N LYS A 28 -1.26 -14.95 -3.24
CA LYS A 28 -1.33 -16.18 -2.46
C LYS A 28 -1.47 -17.42 -3.33
N LEU A 29 -2.22 -17.37 -4.41
CA LEU A 29 -2.33 -18.48 -5.36
C LEU A 29 -1.00 -18.81 -6.05
N ALA A 30 -0.17 -17.79 -6.30
CA ALA A 30 1.17 -17.95 -6.86
C ALA A 30 2.20 -18.42 -5.81
N ALA A 31 2.02 -18.04 -4.56
CA ALA A 31 2.92 -18.41 -3.46
C ALA A 31 3.03 -19.93 -3.31
N GLY A 32 4.26 -20.42 -3.14
CA GLY A 32 4.55 -21.85 -3.08
C GLY A 32 4.75 -22.54 -4.45
N ARG A 33 4.35 -21.88 -5.56
CA ARG A 33 4.62 -22.36 -6.94
C ARG A 33 5.63 -21.49 -7.65
N VAL A 34 5.59 -20.19 -7.40
CA VAL A 34 6.52 -19.20 -7.96
C VAL A 34 7.42 -18.71 -6.83
N PRO A 35 8.76 -18.74 -7.02
CA PRO A 35 9.68 -18.17 -6.04
C PRO A 35 9.38 -16.69 -5.78
N TRP A 36 9.43 -16.28 -4.51
CA TRP A 36 9.11 -14.90 -4.14
C TRP A 36 9.93 -13.82 -4.88
N PRO A 37 11.22 -14.05 -5.26
CA PRO A 37 11.95 -13.05 -6.04
C PRO A 37 11.35 -12.84 -7.43
N SER A 38 10.84 -13.91 -8.08
CA SER A 38 10.17 -13.81 -9.37
C SER A 38 8.84 -13.05 -9.27
N MET A 39 8.11 -13.21 -8.18
CA MET A 39 6.88 -12.45 -7.92
C MET A 39 7.19 -10.96 -7.74
N LEU A 40 8.27 -10.62 -7.03
CA LEU A 40 8.73 -9.24 -6.85
C LEU A 40 9.17 -8.63 -8.19
N LEU A 41 9.91 -9.37 -9.01
CA LEU A 41 10.32 -8.92 -10.34
C LEU A 41 9.12 -8.69 -11.27
N ALA A 42 8.14 -9.60 -11.27
CA ALA A 42 6.92 -9.43 -12.06
C ALA A 42 6.14 -8.19 -11.65
N PHE A 43 5.98 -7.96 -10.35
CA PHE A 43 5.34 -6.75 -9.81
C PHE A 43 6.11 -5.49 -10.23
N GLY A 44 7.44 -5.49 -10.10
CA GLY A 44 8.29 -4.37 -10.50
C GLY A 44 8.20 -4.07 -12.00
N ALA A 45 8.25 -5.10 -12.85
CA ALA A 45 8.13 -4.96 -14.30
C ALA A 45 6.76 -4.36 -14.71
N CYS A 46 5.66 -4.84 -14.13
CA CYS A 46 4.33 -4.28 -14.36
C CYS A 46 4.25 -2.82 -13.89
N SER A 47 4.85 -2.49 -12.73
CA SER A 47 4.87 -1.14 -12.20
C SER A 47 5.64 -0.17 -13.10
N VAL A 48 6.81 -0.59 -13.60
CA VAL A 48 7.60 0.20 -14.56
C VAL A 48 6.82 0.41 -15.85
N LEU A 49 6.19 -0.64 -16.40
CA LEU A 49 5.39 -0.55 -17.62
C LEU A 49 4.24 0.45 -17.45
N LEU A 50 3.48 0.35 -16.37
CA LEU A 50 2.38 1.27 -16.09
C LEU A 50 2.88 2.71 -15.88
N GLY A 51 4.03 2.88 -15.22
CA GLY A 51 4.69 4.17 -15.06
C GLY A 51 5.04 4.80 -16.41
N LEU A 52 5.68 4.04 -17.31
CA LEU A 52 6.06 4.50 -18.66
C LEU A 52 4.84 4.89 -19.50
N ILE A 53 3.76 4.12 -19.45
CA ILE A 53 2.50 4.44 -20.14
C ILE A 53 1.87 5.71 -19.57
N SER A 54 1.99 5.94 -18.27
CA SER A 54 1.34 7.06 -17.57
C SER A 54 2.07 8.39 -17.72
N VAL A 55 3.40 8.37 -17.93
CA VAL A 55 4.26 9.57 -17.92
C VAL A 55 3.93 10.57 -19.04
N ARG A 56 3.42 10.13 -20.19
CA ARG A 56 3.02 10.98 -21.34
C ARG A 56 3.97 12.16 -21.66
N GLY A 57 5.28 12.00 -21.40
CA GLY A 57 6.29 13.03 -21.60
C GLY A 57 6.45 14.06 -20.47
N GLU A 58 5.71 13.96 -19.40
CA GLU A 58 5.76 14.87 -18.24
C GLU A 58 6.77 14.38 -17.19
N TRP A 59 8.05 14.38 -17.52
CA TRP A 59 9.11 13.94 -16.61
C TRP A 59 9.45 14.96 -15.51
N GLY A 60 8.93 16.18 -15.58
CA GLY A 60 9.30 17.23 -14.66
C GLY A 60 10.79 17.61 -14.75
N ARG A 61 11.19 18.65 -14.01
CA ARG A 61 12.62 18.97 -13.83
C ARG A 61 13.15 18.13 -12.65
N ALA A 62 14.33 17.52 -12.83
CA ALA A 62 14.99 16.81 -11.74
C ALA A 62 15.32 17.81 -10.62
N ASP A 63 14.73 17.62 -9.45
CA ASP A 63 14.91 18.43 -8.24
C ASP A 63 14.99 17.53 -6.99
N ALA A 64 15.11 18.14 -5.82
CA ALA A 64 15.20 17.43 -4.56
C ALA A 64 13.97 16.54 -4.28
N HIS A 65 12.79 16.85 -4.85
CA HIS A 65 11.58 16.05 -4.68
C HIS A 65 11.67 14.71 -5.42
N HIS A 66 12.45 14.64 -6.49
CA HIS A 66 12.73 13.36 -7.18
C HIS A 66 13.54 12.40 -6.30
N LEU A 67 14.45 12.93 -5.44
CA LEU A 67 15.15 12.10 -4.46
C LEU A 67 14.20 11.54 -3.41
N VAL A 68 13.23 12.35 -2.96
CA VAL A 68 12.19 11.88 -2.03
C VAL A 68 11.31 10.81 -2.71
N ALA A 69 10.95 10.99 -3.96
CA ALA A 69 10.20 10.00 -4.73
C ALA A 69 10.97 8.69 -4.91
N LEU A 70 12.28 8.77 -5.18
CA LEU A 70 13.15 7.58 -5.24
C LEU A 70 13.25 6.88 -3.89
N ALA A 71 13.41 7.62 -2.80
CA ALA A 71 13.44 7.05 -1.45
C ALA A 71 12.11 6.37 -1.10
N ALA A 72 10.97 6.96 -1.47
CA ALA A 72 9.65 6.37 -1.30
C ALA A 72 9.51 5.08 -2.12
N GLY A 73 9.95 5.09 -3.39
CA GLY A 73 9.97 3.90 -4.24
C GLY A 73 10.83 2.78 -3.66
N PHE A 74 12.01 3.11 -3.14
CA PHE A 74 12.90 2.14 -2.49
C PHE A 74 12.28 1.56 -1.21
N ALA A 75 11.72 2.41 -0.35
CA ALA A 75 11.02 1.96 0.87
C ALA A 75 9.84 1.04 0.53
N GLY A 76 9.05 1.39 -0.51
CA GLY A 76 7.97 0.55 -1.00
C GLY A 76 8.47 -0.80 -1.53
N ALA A 77 9.55 -0.82 -2.31
CA ALA A 77 10.15 -2.05 -2.83
C ALA A 77 10.65 -2.97 -1.70
N LEU A 78 11.27 -2.41 -0.66
CA LEU A 78 11.65 -3.16 0.54
C LEU A 78 10.42 -3.74 1.25
N GLY A 79 9.35 -2.95 1.38
CA GLY A 79 8.09 -3.43 1.94
C GLY A 79 7.54 -4.63 1.18
N PHE A 80 7.51 -4.57 -0.15
CA PHE A 80 7.08 -5.70 -0.99
C PHE A 80 8.00 -6.91 -0.88
N LEU A 81 9.31 -6.71 -0.76
CA LEU A 81 10.26 -7.80 -0.55
C LEU A 81 9.90 -8.59 0.72
N PHE A 82 9.69 -7.90 1.84
CA PHE A 82 9.31 -8.55 3.10
C PHE A 82 7.89 -9.13 3.04
N PHE A 83 6.96 -8.45 2.38
CA PHE A 83 5.61 -8.95 2.18
C PHE A 83 5.60 -10.27 1.41
N TYR A 84 6.30 -10.38 0.27
CA TYR A 84 6.35 -11.60 -0.52
C TYR A 84 7.01 -12.76 0.24
N ARG A 85 8.02 -12.48 1.07
CA ARG A 85 8.60 -13.49 1.98
C ARG A 85 7.60 -13.96 3.02
N ALA A 86 6.88 -13.03 3.64
CA ALA A 86 5.89 -13.34 4.66
C ALA A 86 4.73 -14.18 4.11
N ILE A 87 4.16 -13.77 2.96
CA ILE A 87 3.00 -14.48 2.37
C ILE A 87 3.37 -15.84 1.79
N ALA A 88 4.63 -16.04 1.43
CA ALA A 88 5.14 -17.35 1.04
C ALA A 88 5.24 -18.31 2.24
N ALA A 89 5.52 -17.78 3.44
CA ALA A 89 5.70 -18.57 4.66
C ALA A 89 4.43 -18.69 5.51
N GLY A 90 3.50 -17.74 5.45
CA GLY A 90 2.33 -17.65 6.32
C GLY A 90 0.98 -17.66 5.61
N PRO A 91 -0.12 -17.81 6.36
CA PRO A 91 -1.47 -17.75 5.81
C PRO A 91 -1.82 -16.31 5.37
N ALA A 92 -2.47 -16.18 4.22
CA ALA A 92 -2.85 -14.87 3.68
C ALA A 92 -3.83 -14.13 4.61
N SER A 93 -4.73 -14.87 5.26
CA SER A 93 -5.69 -14.33 6.23
C SER A 93 -5.04 -13.61 7.42
N THR A 94 -3.80 -13.95 7.75
CA THR A 94 -3.03 -13.33 8.84
C THR A 94 -2.02 -12.32 8.31
N VAL A 95 -1.26 -12.67 7.27
CA VAL A 95 -0.19 -11.81 6.73
C VAL A 95 -0.76 -10.51 6.15
N ILE A 96 -1.86 -10.60 5.38
CA ILE A 96 -2.45 -9.41 4.74
C ILE A 96 -2.99 -8.42 5.78
N PRO A 97 -3.81 -8.82 6.77
CA PRO A 97 -4.24 -7.90 7.82
C PRO A 97 -3.09 -7.28 8.62
N ILE A 98 -2.10 -8.07 9.03
CA ILE A 98 -0.94 -7.55 9.79
C ILE A 98 -0.18 -6.51 8.97
N THR A 99 0.13 -6.80 7.71
CA THR A 99 0.85 -5.86 6.86
C THR A 99 0.02 -4.61 6.54
N SER A 100 -1.31 -4.70 6.53
CA SER A 100 -2.21 -3.55 6.35
C SER A 100 -2.12 -2.53 7.48
N LEU A 101 -1.55 -2.87 8.64
CA LEU A 101 -1.27 -1.91 9.73
C LEU A 101 -0.29 -0.81 9.32
N TYR A 102 0.39 -0.91 8.16
CA TYR A 102 1.21 0.20 7.66
C TYR A 102 0.43 1.51 7.56
N VAL A 103 -0.90 1.47 7.36
CA VAL A 103 -1.74 2.68 7.31
C VAL A 103 -1.73 3.44 8.64
N VAL A 104 -1.58 2.75 9.78
CA VAL A 104 -1.47 3.35 11.11
C VAL A 104 -0.14 4.06 11.24
N VAL A 105 0.94 3.41 10.81
CA VAL A 105 2.28 4.00 10.79
C VAL A 105 2.30 5.24 9.89
N ALA A 106 1.76 5.12 8.67
CA ALA A 106 1.67 6.23 7.72
C ALA A 106 0.85 7.40 8.27
N ALA A 107 -0.29 7.14 8.90
CA ALA A 107 -1.11 8.17 9.53
C ALA A 107 -0.38 8.84 10.70
N GLY A 108 0.32 8.07 11.53
CA GLY A 108 1.14 8.61 12.62
C GLY A 108 2.27 9.52 12.11
N LEU A 109 2.96 9.10 11.06
CA LEU A 109 4.01 9.90 10.41
C LEU A 109 3.43 11.18 9.76
N ALA A 110 2.26 11.08 9.11
CA ALA A 110 1.60 12.26 8.53
C ALA A 110 1.23 13.29 9.60
N VAL A 111 0.74 12.87 10.75
CA VAL A 111 0.47 13.75 11.88
C VAL A 111 1.75 14.36 12.43
N ALA A 112 2.80 13.56 12.61
CA ALA A 112 4.04 14.00 13.24
C ALA A 112 4.87 14.94 12.34
N PHE A 113 4.93 14.68 11.03
CA PHE A 113 5.81 15.39 10.11
C PHE A 113 5.10 16.37 9.18
N LEU A 114 3.82 16.13 8.86
CA LEU A 114 3.03 17.00 7.99
C LEU A 114 2.08 17.92 8.76
N ALA A 115 2.08 17.85 10.11
CA ALA A 115 1.21 18.61 11.00
C ALA A 115 -0.28 18.50 10.62
N GLU A 116 -0.70 17.34 10.12
CA GLU A 116 -2.11 17.13 9.75
C GLU A 116 -3.03 17.19 10.98
N PRO A 117 -4.18 17.87 10.89
CA PRO A 117 -5.11 17.94 12.01
C PRO A 117 -5.69 16.56 12.33
N VAL A 118 -5.60 16.18 13.60
CA VAL A 118 -6.17 14.93 14.11
C VAL A 118 -7.54 15.23 14.69
N SER A 119 -8.58 14.60 14.14
CA SER A 119 -9.91 14.62 14.75
C SER A 119 -10.11 13.36 15.59
N LEU A 120 -10.95 13.47 16.62
CA LEU A 120 -11.33 12.31 17.44
C LEU A 120 -11.90 11.16 16.59
N ARG A 121 -12.63 11.50 15.52
CA ARG A 121 -13.15 10.50 14.56
C ARG A 121 -12.04 9.74 13.84
N LYS A 122 -10.95 10.42 13.43
CA LYS A 122 -9.78 9.77 12.82
C LYS A 122 -9.10 8.82 13.81
N LEU A 123 -8.92 9.26 15.08
CA LEU A 123 -8.33 8.42 16.13
C LEU A 123 -9.17 7.17 16.41
N LEU A 124 -10.47 7.33 16.55
CA LEU A 124 -11.39 6.20 16.75
C LEU A 124 -11.37 5.24 15.56
N GLY A 125 -11.37 5.76 14.32
CA GLY A 125 -11.28 4.94 13.11
C GLY A 125 -9.98 4.13 13.04
N ILE A 126 -8.84 4.74 13.36
CA ILE A 126 -7.54 4.05 13.42
C ILE A 126 -7.54 2.99 14.52
N GLY A 127 -8.04 3.32 15.72
CA GLY A 127 -8.14 2.38 16.83
C GLY A 127 -9.00 1.16 16.51
N LEU A 128 -10.15 1.36 15.86
CA LEU A 128 -11.01 0.27 15.40
C LEU A 128 -10.34 -0.60 14.31
N ALA A 129 -9.62 0.02 13.38
CA ALA A 129 -8.87 -0.71 12.37
C ALA A 129 -7.77 -1.58 12.99
N MET A 130 -7.04 -1.06 13.99
CA MET A 130 -6.05 -1.83 14.75
C MET A 130 -6.71 -2.99 15.50
N ALA A 131 -7.81 -2.75 16.19
CA ALA A 131 -8.53 -3.80 16.91
C ALA A 131 -9.01 -4.91 15.97
N ALA A 132 -9.58 -4.54 14.81
CA ALA A 132 -10.00 -5.49 13.79
C ALA A 132 -8.84 -6.35 13.28
N VAL A 133 -7.68 -5.74 13.01
CA VAL A 133 -6.49 -6.48 12.55
C VAL A 133 -5.95 -7.41 13.65
N CYS A 134 -5.93 -6.97 14.90
CA CYS A 134 -5.53 -7.83 16.02
C CYS A 134 -6.43 -9.06 16.13
N LEU A 135 -7.75 -8.90 15.97
CA LEU A 135 -8.70 -10.02 16.00
C LEU A 135 -8.57 -10.96 14.80
N LEU A 136 -8.15 -10.45 13.64
CA LEU A 136 -7.94 -11.26 12.43
C LEU A 136 -6.56 -11.96 12.42
N ALA A 137 -5.65 -11.58 13.31
CA ALA A 137 -4.31 -12.15 13.39
C ALA A 137 -4.24 -13.42 14.27
N GLU A 138 -5.33 -13.80 14.96
CA GLU A 138 -5.46 -15.08 15.70
C GLU A 138 -5.74 -16.23 14.73
#